data_ec6926f26d874f65988e760384a75a08
#
_entry.id   ec6926f26d874f65988e760384a75a08
#
_cell.length_a   1.000
_cell.length_b   1.000
_cell.length_c   1.000
_cell.angle_alpha   90.00
_cell.angle_beta   90.00
_cell.angle_gamma   90.00
#
_symmetry.space_group_name_H-M   'P 1'
#
loop_
_entity.id
_entity.type
_entity.pdbx_description
1 polymer ?
#
loop_
_entity_poly.entity_id
_entity_poly.type
_entity_poly.pdbx_seq_one_letter_code
_entity_poly.pdbx_strand_id
1 'polypeptide(L)'
;MMQLVHGGDWAGYRAQYGQDALDFSANVSPLGLPEGVAKAITAALATADRYPDPFCRALRAKLAVHETVPAAHILCGNGAADLIFRLVWAAKPRTALLPAPTFAEYAAALETAGCTVRRHFLRESEDFAVTEAFISAVDEDTDMVFLCQPNNPTGQLTPLALVEALLRRCEACGALLVVDECFLDFLPQSEVLSAKKLLASPNLIILKAFTKLYGMAGVRLGYCLCSNIALLDKMQAAGQPWAVSSLAQAAGLAALDETAYVARVQVLIAQQRPILRDGLRALGLRVLDGSANYLLFQAPETLGDALRQRGIVLRSCGNYPGLDGSWYRTAVRTGPENDELLKTLAEVLA
;
A
#
# COMPACT_ATOMS: atom_id res chain seq x y z
N MET A 1 22.99 13.76 0.89
CA MET A 1 22.07 13.34 1.96
C MET A 1 21.04 12.38 1.38
N MET A 2 20.76 11.26 2.03
CA MET A 2 19.61 10.43 1.63
C MET A 2 18.33 11.22 1.86
N GLN A 3 17.55 11.43 0.80
CA GLN A 3 16.27 12.13 0.89
C GLN A 3 15.18 11.10 1.21
N LEU A 4 14.38 11.32 2.24
CA LEU A 4 13.28 10.45 2.59
C LEU A 4 12.18 10.55 1.53
N VAL A 5 11.90 9.42 0.86
CA VAL A 5 10.91 9.35 -0.24
C VAL A 5 9.51 9.04 0.28
N HIS A 6 9.37 8.60 1.54
CA HIS A 6 8.12 8.14 2.15
C HIS A 6 7.73 8.94 3.39
N GLY A 7 6.46 8.78 3.84
CA GLY A 7 6.01 9.24 5.15
C GLY A 7 6.40 8.26 6.27
N GLY A 8 6.12 8.65 7.52
CA GLY A 8 6.35 7.81 8.70
C GLY A 8 7.74 7.95 9.33
N ASP A 9 8.46 9.05 9.09
CA ASP A 9 9.75 9.34 9.73
C ASP A 9 9.56 9.98 11.11
N TRP A 10 8.94 9.23 12.01
CA TRP A 10 8.75 9.67 13.39
C TRP A 10 10.08 9.86 14.14
N ALA A 11 11.09 9.03 13.84
CA ALA A 11 12.40 9.09 14.48
C ALA A 11 13.16 10.37 14.08
N GLY A 12 13.14 10.72 12.79
CA GLY A 12 13.73 11.96 12.31
C GLY A 12 13.02 13.20 12.85
N TYR A 13 11.68 13.16 12.95
CA TYR A 13 10.93 14.23 13.57
C TYR A 13 11.31 14.40 15.05
N ARG A 14 11.31 13.30 15.84
CA ARG A 14 11.69 13.33 17.25
C ARG A 14 13.14 13.84 17.46
N ALA A 15 14.07 13.44 16.60
CA ALA A 15 15.46 13.90 16.65
C ALA A 15 15.57 15.42 16.41
N GLN A 16 14.72 15.99 15.54
CA GLN A 16 14.71 17.40 15.19
C GLN A 16 14.00 18.29 16.22
N TYR A 17 12.86 17.82 16.77
CA TYR A 17 11.96 18.64 17.59
C TYR A 17 11.86 18.20 19.05
N GLY A 18 12.51 17.11 19.46
CA GLY A 18 12.52 16.60 20.83
C GLY A 18 11.22 15.96 21.32
N GLN A 19 10.21 15.85 20.45
CA GLN A 19 8.87 15.31 20.76
C GLN A 19 8.32 14.52 19.58
N ASP A 20 7.26 13.76 19.79
CA ASP A 20 6.54 13.06 18.73
C ASP A 20 5.57 14.01 18.01
N ALA A 21 5.41 13.81 16.71
CA ALA A 21 4.40 14.49 15.93
C ALA A 21 3.08 13.71 15.92
N LEU A 22 1.99 14.43 15.68
CA LEU A 22 0.77 13.83 15.18
C LEU A 22 0.97 13.51 13.69
N ASP A 23 1.23 12.22 13.40
CA ASP A 23 1.68 11.79 12.06
C ASP A 23 0.50 11.36 11.18
N PHE A 24 0.17 12.19 10.20
CA PHE A 24 -0.77 11.89 9.11
C PHE A 24 -0.07 11.44 7.82
N SER A 25 1.25 11.34 7.80
CA SER A 25 2.00 10.96 6.60
C SER A 25 2.00 9.47 6.34
N ALA A 26 1.80 8.65 7.38
CA ALA A 26 1.75 7.19 7.32
C ALA A 26 0.30 6.66 7.30
N ASN A 27 -0.07 5.95 6.24
CA ASN A 27 -1.43 5.43 6.05
C ASN A 27 -1.62 4.07 6.75
N VAL A 28 -1.45 4.03 8.06
CA VAL A 28 -1.68 2.82 8.89
C VAL A 28 -2.98 2.96 9.69
N SER A 29 -3.50 1.84 10.18
CA SER A 29 -4.69 1.85 11.04
C SER A 29 -4.52 2.79 12.23
N PRO A 30 -5.46 3.73 12.46
CA PRO A 30 -5.39 4.65 13.60
C PRO A 30 -5.66 3.96 14.95
N LEU A 31 -6.14 2.73 14.94
CA LEU A 31 -6.36 1.93 16.17
C LEU A 31 -5.07 1.25 16.68
N GLY A 32 -3.94 1.40 15.95
CA GLY A 32 -2.67 0.81 16.33
C GLY A 32 -2.64 -0.72 16.19
N LEU A 33 -1.69 -1.36 16.88
CA LEU A 33 -1.51 -2.80 16.85
C LEU A 33 -2.61 -3.51 17.65
N PRO A 34 -3.31 -4.54 17.09
CA PRO A 34 -4.30 -5.32 17.83
C PRO A 34 -3.70 -6.01 19.06
N GLU A 35 -4.46 -6.10 20.13
CA GLU A 35 -3.99 -6.69 21.39
C GLU A 35 -3.58 -8.16 21.25
N GLY A 36 -4.34 -8.96 20.49
CA GLY A 36 -4.02 -10.36 20.23
C GLY A 36 -2.70 -10.50 19.46
N VAL A 37 -2.44 -9.59 18.52
CA VAL A 37 -1.18 -9.54 17.78
C VAL A 37 -0.01 -9.18 18.70
N ALA A 38 -0.17 -8.18 19.58
CA ALA A 38 0.85 -7.81 20.56
C ALA A 38 1.20 -8.97 21.50
N LYS A 39 0.18 -9.69 22.01
CA LYS A 39 0.36 -10.89 22.83
C LYS A 39 1.11 -12.00 22.08
N ALA A 40 0.76 -12.25 20.83
CA ALA A 40 1.41 -13.27 20.00
C ALA A 40 2.90 -12.95 19.74
N ILE A 41 3.23 -11.69 19.46
CA ILE A 41 4.62 -11.23 19.30
C ILE A 41 5.39 -11.46 20.60
N THR A 42 4.83 -11.06 21.75
CA THR A 42 5.46 -11.23 23.07
C THR A 42 5.71 -12.70 23.39
N ALA A 43 4.74 -13.57 23.10
CA ALA A 43 4.91 -15.01 23.31
C ALA A 43 6.00 -15.62 22.39
N ALA A 44 6.10 -15.15 21.15
CA ALA A 44 7.09 -15.62 20.18
C ALA A 44 8.53 -15.26 20.56
N LEU A 45 8.77 -14.29 21.44
CA LEU A 45 10.10 -13.97 21.97
C LEU A 45 10.76 -15.16 22.64
N ALA A 46 9.99 -16.08 23.25
CA ALA A 46 10.52 -17.28 23.90
C ALA A 46 11.23 -18.25 22.95
N THR A 47 11.07 -18.09 21.64
CA THR A 47 11.71 -18.92 20.60
C THR A 47 12.53 -18.11 19.61
N ALA A 48 12.87 -16.86 19.95
CA ALA A 48 13.61 -15.95 19.06
C ALA A 48 15.08 -16.37 18.84
N ASP A 49 15.59 -17.30 19.63
CA ASP A 49 16.88 -17.96 19.49
C ASP A 49 16.94 -18.98 18.32
N ARG A 50 15.79 -19.27 17.69
CA ARG A 50 15.68 -20.22 16.58
C ARG A 50 15.38 -19.50 15.27
N TYR A 51 15.90 -20.04 14.17
CA TYR A 51 15.52 -19.58 12.84
C TYR A 51 14.02 -19.77 12.61
N PRO A 52 13.32 -18.80 11.95
CA PRO A 52 11.91 -18.94 11.60
C PRO A 52 11.69 -20.06 10.57
N ASP A 53 10.44 -20.49 10.40
CA ASP A 53 10.10 -21.37 9.27
C ASP A 53 10.37 -20.64 7.94
N PRO A 54 11.34 -21.11 7.12
CA PRO A 54 11.74 -20.40 5.89
C PRO A 54 10.63 -20.37 4.83
N PHE A 55 9.62 -21.22 4.95
CA PHE A 55 8.49 -21.32 4.02
C PHE A 55 7.19 -20.78 4.61
N CYS A 56 7.19 -20.24 5.83
CA CYS A 56 5.99 -19.73 6.52
C CYS A 56 4.80 -20.70 6.46
N ARG A 57 5.02 -22.01 6.64
CA ARG A 57 4.03 -23.07 6.38
C ARG A 57 2.72 -22.86 7.12
N ALA A 58 2.80 -22.61 8.42
CA ALA A 58 1.62 -22.36 9.24
C ALA A 58 0.85 -21.11 8.80
N LEU A 59 1.57 -20.01 8.53
CA LEU A 59 0.97 -18.77 8.06
C LEU A 59 0.34 -18.94 6.67
N ARG A 60 1.03 -19.59 5.73
CA ARG A 60 0.48 -19.87 4.39
C ARG A 60 -0.77 -20.76 4.45
N ALA A 61 -0.80 -21.76 5.32
CA ALA A 61 -1.97 -22.60 5.51
C ALA A 61 -3.17 -21.78 6.03
N LYS A 62 -2.96 -20.87 6.99
CA LYS A 62 -4.02 -20.01 7.51
C LYS A 62 -4.47 -18.98 6.48
N LEU A 63 -3.54 -18.38 5.74
CA LEU A 63 -3.84 -17.48 4.61
C LEU A 63 -4.62 -18.17 3.51
N ALA A 64 -4.33 -19.45 3.21
CA ALA A 64 -5.06 -20.22 2.20
C ALA A 64 -6.55 -20.34 2.55
N VAL A 65 -6.86 -20.54 3.83
CA VAL A 65 -8.26 -20.56 4.32
C VAL A 65 -8.86 -19.15 4.24
N HIS A 66 -8.14 -18.13 4.72
CA HIS A 66 -8.60 -16.74 4.74
C HIS A 66 -8.90 -16.21 3.34
N GLU A 67 -7.99 -16.45 2.40
CA GLU A 67 -8.10 -15.95 1.01
C GLU A 67 -8.91 -16.90 0.12
N THR A 68 -9.24 -18.10 0.59
CA THR A 68 -9.93 -19.14 -0.20
C THR A 68 -9.16 -19.51 -1.47
N VAL A 69 -7.82 -19.67 -1.33
CA VAL A 69 -6.91 -20.07 -2.40
C VAL A 69 -5.98 -21.20 -1.96
N PRO A 70 -5.42 -22.02 -2.86
CA PRO A 70 -4.42 -23.02 -2.48
C PRO A 70 -3.19 -22.39 -1.81
N ALA A 71 -2.67 -23.02 -0.75
CA ALA A 71 -1.45 -22.55 -0.07
C ALA A 71 -0.23 -22.48 -1.00
N ALA A 72 -0.21 -23.27 -2.09
CA ALA A 72 0.82 -23.21 -3.12
C ALA A 72 0.80 -21.88 -3.92
N HIS A 73 -0.33 -21.18 -3.95
CA HIS A 73 -0.47 -19.89 -4.62
C HIS A 73 -0.06 -18.69 -3.75
N ILE A 74 0.49 -18.92 -2.55
CA ILE A 74 0.85 -17.88 -1.58
C ILE A 74 2.35 -17.86 -1.32
N LEU A 75 2.95 -16.67 -1.39
CA LEU A 75 4.31 -16.43 -0.94
C LEU A 75 4.29 -15.29 0.09
N CYS A 76 4.89 -15.52 1.27
CA CYS A 76 5.07 -14.50 2.30
C CYS A 76 6.41 -13.77 2.12
N GLY A 77 6.45 -12.48 2.51
CA GLY A 77 7.64 -11.64 2.42
C GLY A 77 7.74 -10.64 3.57
N ASN A 78 8.88 -10.00 3.69
CA ASN A 78 9.19 -8.96 4.67
C ASN A 78 8.49 -7.62 4.32
N GLY A 79 7.15 -7.65 4.29
CA GLY A 79 6.27 -6.62 3.74
C GLY A 79 6.10 -6.77 2.21
N ALA A 80 5.10 -6.08 1.65
CA ALA A 80 4.85 -6.11 0.21
C ALA A 80 6.03 -5.54 -0.60
N ALA A 81 6.79 -4.59 -0.05
CA ALA A 81 7.97 -4.03 -0.72
C ALA A 81 9.02 -5.11 -1.02
N ASP A 82 9.33 -6.02 -0.09
CA ASP A 82 10.22 -7.15 -0.33
C ASP A 82 9.74 -8.02 -1.50
N LEU A 83 8.43 -8.27 -1.58
CA LEU A 83 7.83 -9.06 -2.66
C LEU A 83 7.90 -8.35 -4.02
N ILE A 84 7.78 -7.02 -4.06
CA ILE A 84 7.95 -6.22 -5.27
C ILE A 84 9.38 -6.41 -5.82
N PHE A 85 10.40 -6.25 -4.97
CA PHE A 85 11.80 -6.43 -5.39
C PHE A 85 12.07 -7.87 -5.84
N ARG A 86 11.60 -8.88 -5.09
CA ARG A 86 11.75 -10.29 -5.47
C ARG A 86 11.06 -10.60 -6.79
N LEU A 87 9.87 -10.05 -7.03
CA LEU A 87 9.14 -10.23 -8.28
C LEU A 87 9.95 -9.70 -9.46
N VAL A 88 10.46 -8.48 -9.34
CA VAL A 88 11.24 -7.83 -10.40
C VAL A 88 12.52 -8.63 -10.68
N TRP A 89 13.25 -9.07 -9.65
CA TRP A 89 14.45 -9.90 -9.83
C TRP A 89 14.16 -11.30 -10.36
N ALA A 90 12.99 -11.87 -10.05
CA ALA A 90 12.58 -13.18 -10.55
C ALA A 90 12.10 -13.14 -12.01
N ALA A 91 11.30 -12.12 -12.35
CA ALA A 91 10.72 -11.97 -13.69
C ALA A 91 11.69 -11.31 -14.69
N LYS A 92 12.57 -10.41 -14.23
CA LYS A 92 13.55 -9.66 -15.04
C LYS A 92 12.92 -8.95 -16.24
N PRO A 93 11.90 -8.09 -16.02
CA PRO A 93 11.26 -7.38 -17.11
C PRO A 93 12.26 -6.43 -17.77
N ARG A 94 12.20 -6.29 -19.09
CA ARG A 94 12.98 -5.30 -19.86
C ARG A 94 12.27 -3.96 -19.86
N THR A 95 10.95 -3.99 -19.97
CA THR A 95 10.10 -2.80 -20.02
C THR A 95 8.89 -3.02 -19.10
N ALA A 96 8.60 -2.03 -18.26
CA ALA A 96 7.41 -2.01 -17.43
C ALA A 96 6.60 -0.73 -17.64
N LEU A 97 5.27 -0.84 -17.57
CA LEU A 97 4.34 0.27 -17.65
C LEU A 97 3.74 0.56 -16.27
N LEU A 98 3.85 1.81 -15.82
CA LEU A 98 3.26 2.30 -14.58
C LEU A 98 2.28 3.43 -14.86
N PRO A 99 1.13 3.51 -14.17
CA PRO A 99 0.38 4.76 -14.10
C PRO A 99 1.18 5.80 -13.31
N ALA A 100 0.98 7.08 -13.57
CA ALA A 100 1.60 8.17 -12.83
C ALA A 100 0.54 9.25 -12.54
N PRO A 101 0.35 9.64 -11.26
CA PRO A 101 1.11 9.23 -10.08
C PRO A 101 0.74 7.84 -9.56
N THR A 102 1.73 7.11 -9.02
CA THR A 102 1.53 5.84 -8.29
C THR A 102 2.67 5.61 -7.28
N PHE A 103 2.62 4.51 -6.54
CA PHE A 103 3.59 4.20 -5.48
C PHE A 103 5.02 4.08 -6.01
N ALA A 104 5.95 4.80 -5.38
CA ALA A 104 7.31 4.99 -5.87
C ALA A 104 8.16 3.70 -5.93
N GLU A 105 7.88 2.73 -5.03
CA GLU A 105 8.68 1.50 -4.93
C GLU A 105 8.59 0.60 -6.16
N TYR A 106 7.55 0.73 -6.99
CA TYR A 106 7.49 -0.01 -8.25
C TYR A 106 8.61 0.41 -9.19
N ALA A 107 8.76 1.72 -9.40
CA ALA A 107 9.84 2.25 -10.23
C ALA A 107 11.21 1.95 -9.61
N ALA A 108 11.36 2.16 -8.30
CA ALA A 108 12.61 1.89 -7.59
C ALA A 108 13.07 0.44 -7.76
N ALA A 109 12.16 -0.53 -7.59
CA ALA A 109 12.49 -1.95 -7.78
C ALA A 109 12.87 -2.26 -9.24
N LEU A 110 12.08 -1.76 -10.21
CA LEU A 110 12.32 -1.95 -11.64
C LEU A 110 13.67 -1.39 -12.08
N GLU A 111 14.02 -0.20 -11.60
CA GLU A 111 15.29 0.47 -11.92
C GLU A 111 16.50 -0.30 -11.37
N THR A 112 16.39 -0.96 -10.19
CA THR A 112 17.48 -1.79 -9.65
C THR A 112 17.79 -3.01 -10.51
N ALA A 113 16.83 -3.48 -11.31
CA ALA A 113 17.00 -4.60 -12.23
C ALA A 113 17.34 -4.16 -13.67
N GLY A 114 17.55 -2.86 -13.90
CA GLY A 114 17.84 -2.29 -15.22
C GLY A 114 16.63 -2.27 -16.16
N CYS A 115 15.41 -2.34 -15.61
CA CYS A 115 14.18 -2.28 -16.40
C CYS A 115 13.90 -0.86 -16.87
N THR A 116 13.47 -0.70 -18.12
CA THR A 116 12.97 0.57 -18.65
C THR A 116 11.56 0.83 -18.12
N VAL A 117 11.40 1.92 -17.36
CA VAL A 117 10.11 2.30 -16.77
C VAL A 117 9.41 3.30 -17.68
N ARG A 118 8.33 2.86 -18.31
CA ARG A 118 7.39 3.72 -19.05
C ARG A 118 6.29 4.20 -18.11
N ARG A 119 5.91 5.48 -18.21
CA ARG A 119 4.85 6.07 -17.40
C ARG A 119 3.70 6.56 -18.27
N HIS A 120 2.50 6.12 -17.91
CA HIS A 120 1.27 6.69 -18.45
C HIS A 120 0.74 7.73 -17.46
N PHE A 121 0.81 9.01 -17.83
CA PHE A 121 0.34 10.09 -16.95
C PHE A 121 -1.18 10.14 -16.92
N LEU A 122 -1.74 9.89 -15.74
CA LEU A 122 -3.17 10.01 -15.46
C LEU A 122 -3.58 11.49 -15.45
N ARG A 123 -4.80 11.79 -15.86
CA ARG A 123 -5.25 13.17 -16.01
C ARG A 123 -5.82 13.70 -14.70
N GLU A 124 -5.38 14.89 -14.31
CA GLU A 124 -5.94 15.61 -13.16
C GLU A 124 -7.43 15.96 -13.35
N SER A 125 -7.86 16.25 -14.59
CA SER A 125 -9.25 16.50 -14.94
C SER A 125 -10.17 15.28 -14.78
N GLU A 126 -9.60 14.09 -14.65
CA GLU A 126 -10.28 12.80 -14.41
C GLU A 126 -9.99 12.30 -12.98
N ASP A 127 -9.59 13.19 -12.06
CA ASP A 127 -9.17 12.88 -10.69
C ASP A 127 -8.10 11.76 -10.62
N PHE A 128 -7.23 11.68 -11.63
CA PHE A 128 -6.21 10.66 -11.79
C PHE A 128 -6.76 9.21 -11.79
N ALA A 129 -7.96 9.01 -12.33
CA ALA A 129 -8.53 7.69 -12.52
C ALA A 129 -7.81 6.93 -13.64
N VAL A 130 -7.69 5.60 -13.46
CA VAL A 130 -7.27 4.71 -14.54
C VAL A 130 -8.43 4.54 -15.53
N THR A 131 -8.16 4.74 -16.82
CA THR A 131 -9.14 4.67 -17.91
C THR A 131 -8.68 3.68 -19.00
N GLU A 132 -9.50 3.48 -20.02
CA GLU A 132 -9.17 2.68 -21.21
C GLU A 132 -7.87 3.15 -21.90
N ALA A 133 -7.49 4.43 -21.75
CA ALA A 133 -6.25 4.96 -22.30
C ALA A 133 -5.00 4.29 -21.67
N PHE A 134 -5.07 3.93 -20.38
CA PHE A 134 -3.99 3.16 -19.74
C PHE A 134 -3.91 1.73 -20.27
N ILE A 135 -5.05 1.07 -20.51
CA ILE A 135 -5.10 -0.27 -21.08
C ILE A 135 -4.49 -0.27 -22.51
N SER A 136 -4.84 0.76 -23.31
CA SER A 136 -4.33 0.93 -24.66
C SER A 136 -2.81 1.23 -24.72
N ALA A 137 -2.22 1.70 -23.63
CA ALA A 137 -0.78 1.95 -23.53
C ALA A 137 0.06 0.66 -23.30
N VAL A 138 -0.59 -0.47 -22.99
CA VAL A 138 0.07 -1.78 -22.92
C VAL A 138 0.24 -2.32 -24.34
N ASP A 139 1.48 -2.58 -24.73
CA ASP A 139 1.87 -3.06 -26.06
C ASP A 139 2.75 -4.32 -25.97
N GLU A 140 3.20 -4.84 -27.12
CA GLU A 140 4.00 -6.05 -27.23
C GLU A 140 5.41 -5.92 -26.62
N ASP A 141 5.89 -4.70 -26.40
CA ASP A 141 7.16 -4.42 -25.73
C ASP A 141 7.02 -4.36 -24.20
N THR A 142 5.80 -4.45 -23.66
CA THR A 142 5.53 -4.38 -22.23
C THR A 142 5.66 -5.76 -21.59
N ASP A 143 6.61 -5.95 -20.67
CA ASP A 143 6.80 -7.21 -19.93
C ASP A 143 6.05 -7.22 -18.60
N MET A 144 5.81 -6.03 -17.98
CA MET A 144 5.16 -5.93 -16.67
C MET A 144 4.34 -4.66 -16.53
N VAL A 145 3.19 -4.77 -15.89
CA VAL A 145 2.30 -3.63 -15.58
C VAL A 145 1.98 -3.63 -14.09
N PHE A 146 2.09 -2.48 -13.41
CA PHE A 146 1.64 -2.32 -12.03
C PHE A 146 0.35 -1.52 -11.98
N LEU A 147 -0.55 -1.93 -11.09
CA LEU A 147 -1.78 -1.23 -10.75
C LEU A 147 -1.95 -1.23 -9.22
N CYS A 148 -1.95 -0.07 -8.59
CA CYS A 148 -2.22 0.07 -7.15
C CYS A 148 -3.72 0.24 -6.91
N GLN A 149 -4.31 -0.55 -6.04
CA GLN A 149 -5.76 -0.69 -5.88
C GLN A 149 -6.20 -0.71 -4.40
N PRO A 150 -6.76 0.35 -3.84
CA PRO A 150 -6.82 1.74 -4.37
C PRO A 150 -5.44 2.36 -4.60
N ASN A 151 -5.36 3.29 -5.57
CA ASN A 151 -4.08 3.87 -5.96
C ASN A 151 -3.49 4.78 -4.86
N ASN A 152 -2.22 4.63 -4.58
CA ASN A 152 -1.46 5.53 -3.73
C ASN A 152 -0.60 6.46 -4.63
N PRO A 153 -0.80 7.80 -4.62
CA PRO A 153 -1.41 8.58 -3.52
C PRO A 153 -2.87 9.02 -3.74
N THR A 154 -3.50 8.76 -4.88
CA THR A 154 -4.77 9.37 -5.28
C THR A 154 -6.01 8.82 -4.54
N GLY A 155 -5.91 7.59 -4.02
CA GLY A 155 -7.04 6.88 -3.41
C GLY A 155 -8.06 6.36 -4.43
N GLN A 156 -7.81 6.53 -5.73
CA GLN A 156 -8.73 6.08 -6.78
C GLN A 156 -8.80 4.56 -6.84
N LEU A 157 -10.04 4.06 -6.94
CA LEU A 157 -10.33 2.65 -7.09
C LEU A 157 -10.66 2.36 -8.56
N THR A 158 -9.88 1.47 -9.17
CA THR A 158 -10.15 1.03 -10.56
C THR A 158 -11.27 0.00 -10.55
N PRO A 159 -12.35 0.18 -11.32
CA PRO A 159 -13.42 -0.81 -11.41
C PRO A 159 -12.90 -2.19 -11.83
N LEU A 160 -13.41 -3.26 -11.21
CA LEU A 160 -12.94 -4.63 -11.48
C LEU A 160 -13.04 -5.00 -12.97
N ALA A 161 -14.05 -4.50 -13.69
CA ALA A 161 -14.18 -4.71 -15.14
C ALA A 161 -12.98 -4.12 -15.93
N LEU A 162 -12.44 -2.96 -15.50
CA LEU A 162 -11.24 -2.39 -16.11
C LEU A 162 -9.97 -3.18 -15.71
N VAL A 163 -9.90 -3.68 -14.47
CA VAL A 163 -8.79 -4.56 -14.05
C VAL A 163 -8.78 -5.84 -14.89
N GLU A 164 -9.95 -6.42 -15.14
CA GLU A 164 -10.12 -7.59 -16.00
C GLU A 164 -9.73 -7.29 -17.46
N ALA A 165 -10.14 -6.15 -17.99
CA ALA A 165 -9.76 -5.72 -19.35
C ALA A 165 -8.23 -5.49 -19.46
N LEU A 166 -7.62 -4.89 -18.43
CA LEU A 166 -6.17 -4.72 -18.35
C LEU A 166 -5.44 -6.07 -18.31
N LEU A 167 -5.96 -7.03 -17.52
CA LEU A 167 -5.38 -8.37 -17.45
C LEU A 167 -5.44 -9.08 -18.82
N ARG A 168 -6.60 -9.05 -19.51
CA ARG A 168 -6.72 -9.58 -20.88
C ARG A 168 -5.75 -8.96 -21.85
N ARG A 169 -5.52 -7.63 -21.74
CA ARG A 169 -4.53 -6.95 -22.57
C ARG A 169 -3.11 -7.39 -22.23
N CYS A 170 -2.78 -7.53 -20.94
CA CYS A 170 -1.48 -8.07 -20.52
C CYS A 170 -1.26 -9.50 -21.05
N GLU A 171 -2.26 -10.36 -20.94
CA GLU A 171 -2.19 -11.74 -21.47
C GLU A 171 -1.93 -11.76 -22.99
N ALA A 172 -2.62 -10.91 -23.74
CA ALA A 172 -2.44 -10.81 -25.21
C ALA A 172 -1.02 -10.35 -25.60
N CYS A 173 -0.34 -9.58 -24.74
CA CYS A 173 1.03 -9.10 -24.95
C CYS A 173 2.09 -9.98 -24.26
N GLY A 174 1.68 -11.02 -23.51
CA GLY A 174 2.60 -11.81 -22.69
C GLY A 174 3.13 -11.10 -21.45
N ALA A 175 2.56 -9.97 -21.08
CA ALA A 175 2.94 -9.18 -19.91
C ALA A 175 2.39 -9.76 -18.60
N LEU A 176 3.06 -9.49 -17.48
CA LEU A 176 2.59 -9.78 -16.12
C LEU A 176 1.85 -8.56 -15.56
N LEU A 177 0.63 -8.74 -15.05
CA LEU A 177 -0.10 -7.73 -14.29
C LEU A 177 0.13 -7.90 -12.80
N VAL A 178 0.61 -6.85 -12.13
CA VAL A 178 0.80 -6.76 -10.68
C VAL A 178 -0.27 -5.84 -10.11
N VAL A 179 -1.20 -6.38 -9.33
CA VAL A 179 -2.22 -5.59 -8.63
C VAL A 179 -1.86 -5.48 -7.15
N ASP A 180 -1.58 -4.27 -6.69
CA ASP A 180 -1.25 -4.00 -5.29
C ASP A 180 -2.51 -3.63 -4.50
N GLU A 181 -3.02 -4.58 -3.73
CA GLU A 181 -4.22 -4.45 -2.89
C GLU A 181 -3.90 -4.15 -1.42
N CYS A 182 -2.71 -3.61 -1.10
CA CYS A 182 -2.31 -3.34 0.29
C CYS A 182 -3.25 -2.39 1.06
N PHE A 183 -4.10 -1.64 0.37
CA PHE A 183 -5.09 -0.74 0.97
C PHE A 183 -6.53 -1.21 0.78
N LEU A 184 -6.78 -2.27 0.01
CA LEU A 184 -8.12 -2.68 -0.35
C LEU A 184 -8.94 -3.16 0.86
N ASP A 185 -8.29 -3.84 1.81
CA ASP A 185 -8.97 -4.43 2.97
C ASP A 185 -9.51 -3.41 4.00
N PHE A 186 -9.22 -2.10 3.82
CA PHE A 186 -9.91 -1.03 4.53
C PHE A 186 -11.37 -0.85 4.07
N LEU A 187 -11.72 -1.38 2.90
CA LEU A 187 -13.07 -1.28 2.35
C LEU A 187 -13.91 -2.49 2.77
N PRO A 188 -15.14 -2.27 3.28
CA PRO A 188 -16.02 -3.38 3.65
C PRO A 188 -16.34 -4.34 2.50
N GLN A 189 -16.27 -3.85 1.24
CA GLN A 189 -16.51 -4.63 0.04
C GLN A 189 -15.23 -5.21 -0.60
N SER A 190 -14.12 -5.28 0.11
CA SER A 190 -12.81 -5.72 -0.41
C SER A 190 -12.88 -7.04 -1.18
N GLU A 191 -13.63 -8.03 -0.69
CA GLU A 191 -13.81 -9.32 -1.34
C GLU A 191 -14.46 -9.23 -2.74
N VAL A 192 -15.39 -8.28 -2.94
CA VAL A 192 -16.06 -8.07 -4.23
C VAL A 192 -15.18 -7.31 -5.20
N LEU A 193 -14.35 -6.40 -4.67
CA LEU A 193 -13.50 -5.48 -5.42
C LEU A 193 -12.14 -6.09 -5.78
N SER A 194 -11.73 -7.16 -5.11
CA SER A 194 -10.43 -7.80 -5.29
C SER A 194 -10.30 -8.46 -6.66
N ALA A 195 -9.13 -8.30 -7.27
CA ALA A 195 -8.71 -9.04 -8.46
C ALA A 195 -8.53 -10.54 -8.21
N LYS A 196 -8.68 -11.03 -6.97
CA LYS A 196 -8.58 -12.44 -6.59
C LYS A 196 -9.48 -13.35 -7.43
N LYS A 197 -10.63 -12.86 -7.90
CA LYS A 197 -11.53 -13.58 -8.81
C LYS A 197 -10.89 -13.92 -10.17
N LEU A 198 -9.82 -13.23 -10.53
CA LEU A 198 -9.09 -13.39 -11.79
C LEU A 198 -7.81 -14.25 -11.61
N LEU A 199 -7.57 -14.79 -10.41
CA LEU A 199 -6.32 -15.47 -10.04
C LEU A 199 -6.08 -16.79 -10.80
N ALA A 200 -7.04 -17.29 -11.57
CA ALA A 200 -6.83 -18.40 -12.49
C ALA A 200 -5.81 -18.07 -13.60
N SER A 201 -5.64 -16.79 -13.93
CA SER A 201 -4.63 -16.32 -14.88
C SER A 201 -3.22 -16.44 -14.30
N PRO A 202 -2.28 -17.10 -15.00
CA PRO A 202 -0.88 -17.17 -14.59
C PRO A 202 -0.14 -15.85 -14.78
N ASN A 203 -0.74 -14.88 -15.46
CA ASN A 203 -0.20 -13.56 -15.72
C ASN A 203 -0.63 -12.53 -14.65
N LEU A 204 -1.30 -12.97 -13.58
CA LEU A 204 -1.72 -12.11 -12.48
C LEU A 204 -0.96 -12.43 -11.19
N ILE A 205 -0.43 -11.39 -10.54
CA ILE A 205 0.02 -11.44 -9.16
C ILE A 205 -0.65 -10.33 -8.36
N ILE A 206 -1.13 -10.67 -7.16
CA ILE A 206 -1.78 -9.73 -6.25
C ILE A 206 -0.89 -9.57 -5.02
N LEU A 207 -0.58 -8.35 -4.64
CA LEU A 207 0.19 -8.01 -3.44
C LEU A 207 -0.75 -7.60 -2.31
N LYS A 208 -0.51 -8.11 -1.11
CA LYS A 208 -1.26 -7.78 0.11
C LYS A 208 -0.31 -7.56 1.28
N ALA A 209 -0.72 -6.76 2.27
CA ALA A 209 0.13 -6.45 3.42
C ALA A 209 -0.66 -6.34 4.73
N PHE A 210 -0.10 -6.90 5.78
CA PHE A 210 -0.56 -6.67 7.15
C PHE A 210 -0.18 -5.29 7.70
N THR A 211 0.77 -4.64 7.06
CA THR A 211 1.37 -3.35 7.46
C THR A 211 0.34 -2.28 7.79
N LYS A 212 -0.70 -2.17 6.95
CA LYS A 212 -1.61 -1.02 6.95
C LYS A 212 -2.82 -1.26 7.85
N LEU A 213 -3.65 -2.24 7.52
CA LEU A 213 -4.91 -2.53 8.20
C LEU A 213 -4.70 -2.91 9.67
N TYR A 214 -3.68 -3.70 9.97
CA TYR A 214 -3.41 -4.19 11.33
C TYR A 214 -2.40 -3.34 12.11
N GLY A 215 -2.02 -2.16 11.61
CA GLY A 215 -1.04 -1.31 12.30
C GLY A 215 0.34 -1.97 12.49
N MET A 216 0.71 -2.91 11.63
CA MET A 216 1.92 -3.74 11.75
C MET A 216 3.11 -3.18 10.94
N ALA A 217 3.22 -1.84 10.80
CA ALA A 217 4.25 -1.22 9.97
C ALA A 217 5.68 -1.63 10.38
N GLY A 218 5.96 -1.69 11.68
CA GLY A 218 7.26 -2.10 12.22
C GLY A 218 7.50 -3.61 12.22
N VAL A 219 6.46 -4.44 12.09
CA VAL A 219 6.56 -5.91 12.10
C VAL A 219 7.05 -6.45 10.75
N ARG A 220 6.76 -5.73 9.64
CA ARG A 220 7.22 -6.06 8.30
C ARG A 220 6.68 -7.40 7.78
N LEU A 221 5.38 -7.49 7.51
CA LEU A 221 4.75 -8.68 6.95
C LEU A 221 3.85 -8.33 5.77
N GLY A 222 3.99 -9.10 4.68
CA GLY A 222 3.13 -9.07 3.51
C GLY A 222 3.10 -10.44 2.84
N TYR A 223 2.24 -10.58 1.85
CA TYR A 223 2.15 -11.77 1.02
C TYR A 223 1.69 -11.43 -0.38
N CYS A 224 1.91 -12.35 -1.33
CA CYS A 224 1.31 -12.27 -2.64
C CYS A 224 0.52 -13.53 -2.96
N LEU A 225 -0.44 -13.37 -3.87
CA LEU A 225 -1.26 -14.44 -4.45
C LEU A 225 -0.93 -14.54 -5.93
N CYS A 226 -0.63 -15.76 -6.41
CA CYS A 226 -0.33 -16.01 -7.82
C CYS A 226 -0.56 -17.50 -8.14
N SER A 227 -1.23 -17.82 -9.25
CA SER A 227 -1.40 -19.20 -9.69
C SER A 227 -0.18 -19.77 -10.42
N ASN A 228 0.76 -18.92 -10.84
CA ASN A 228 2.02 -19.33 -11.48
C ASN A 228 3.05 -19.75 -10.41
N ILE A 229 3.02 -21.03 -10.03
CA ILE A 229 3.91 -21.61 -9.01
C ILE A 229 5.37 -21.43 -9.40
N ALA A 230 5.71 -21.61 -10.68
CA ALA A 230 7.09 -21.46 -11.15
C ALA A 230 7.62 -20.03 -10.96
N LEU A 231 6.76 -19.01 -11.07
CA LEU A 231 7.11 -17.62 -10.74
C LEU A 231 7.32 -17.46 -9.23
N LEU A 232 6.43 -18.02 -8.39
CA LEU A 232 6.57 -17.96 -6.93
C LEU A 232 7.87 -18.65 -6.47
N ASP A 233 8.25 -19.79 -7.06
CA ASP A 233 9.52 -20.46 -6.76
C ASP A 233 10.74 -19.59 -7.12
N LYS A 234 10.71 -18.91 -8.28
CA LYS A 234 11.74 -17.95 -8.67
C LYS A 234 11.78 -16.75 -7.70
N MET A 235 10.63 -16.23 -7.26
CA MET A 235 10.56 -15.16 -6.27
C MET A 235 11.10 -15.61 -4.90
N GLN A 236 10.81 -16.85 -4.49
CA GLN A 236 11.39 -17.41 -3.27
C GLN A 236 12.92 -17.49 -3.37
N ALA A 237 13.45 -17.92 -4.51
CA ALA A 237 14.90 -18.03 -4.75
C ALA A 237 15.57 -16.66 -4.93
N ALA A 238 14.87 -15.63 -5.39
CA ALA A 238 15.40 -14.27 -5.56
C ALA A 238 15.55 -13.51 -4.23
N GLY A 239 14.96 -13.99 -3.13
CA GLY A 239 15.07 -13.39 -1.82
C GLY A 239 16.04 -14.13 -0.90
N GLN A 240 16.31 -13.53 0.27
CA GLN A 240 17.08 -14.21 1.32
C GLN A 240 16.24 -15.30 2.00
N PRO A 241 16.85 -16.41 2.49
CA PRO A 241 16.16 -17.34 3.37
C PRO A 241 15.77 -16.64 4.67
N TRP A 242 14.70 -17.13 5.31
CA TRP A 242 14.21 -16.58 6.60
C TRP A 242 13.83 -15.10 6.58
N ALA A 243 13.41 -14.56 5.44
CA ALA A 243 13.07 -13.14 5.31
C ALA A 243 11.93 -12.68 6.23
N VAL A 244 11.01 -13.59 6.58
CA VAL A 244 9.91 -13.31 7.52
C VAL A 244 10.28 -13.87 8.89
N SER A 245 10.52 -12.99 9.85
CA SER A 245 10.93 -13.36 11.21
C SER A 245 9.86 -14.21 11.93
N SER A 246 10.26 -14.99 12.94
CA SER A 246 9.31 -15.75 13.78
C SER A 246 8.27 -14.85 14.44
N LEU A 247 8.66 -13.64 14.85
CA LEU A 247 7.74 -12.64 15.42
C LEU A 247 6.71 -12.17 14.40
N ALA A 248 7.12 -11.92 13.16
CA ALA A 248 6.21 -11.53 12.08
C ALA A 248 5.27 -12.67 11.69
N GLN A 249 5.75 -13.92 11.66
CA GLN A 249 4.89 -15.07 11.40
C GLN A 249 3.83 -15.27 12.50
N ALA A 250 4.22 -15.17 13.77
CA ALA A 250 3.30 -15.24 14.90
C ALA A 250 2.27 -14.09 14.88
N ALA A 251 2.73 -12.87 14.56
CA ALA A 251 1.87 -11.71 14.40
C ALA A 251 0.83 -11.91 13.28
N GLY A 252 1.25 -12.43 12.13
CA GLY A 252 0.35 -12.71 11.00
C GLY A 252 -0.70 -13.76 11.33
N LEU A 253 -0.31 -14.83 12.02
CA LEU A 253 -1.24 -15.86 12.49
C LEU A 253 -2.31 -15.26 13.41
N ALA A 254 -1.92 -14.42 14.38
CA ALA A 254 -2.87 -13.78 15.28
C ALA A 254 -3.75 -12.74 14.58
N ALA A 255 -3.16 -11.95 13.67
CA ALA A 255 -3.87 -10.90 12.94
C ALA A 255 -5.06 -11.44 12.12
N LEU A 256 -4.95 -12.63 11.56
CA LEU A 256 -6.02 -13.26 10.81
C LEU A 256 -7.24 -13.67 11.66
N ASP A 257 -7.12 -13.71 12.99
CA ASP A 257 -8.23 -13.94 13.93
C ASP A 257 -8.89 -12.64 14.39
N GLU A 258 -8.29 -11.49 14.11
CA GLU A 258 -8.72 -10.16 14.60
C GLU A 258 -9.88 -9.57 13.76
N THR A 259 -10.90 -10.36 13.46
CA THR A 259 -12.03 -9.95 12.60
C THR A 259 -12.82 -8.77 13.20
N ALA A 260 -13.00 -8.74 14.53
CA ALA A 260 -13.66 -7.63 15.22
C ALA A 260 -12.84 -6.33 15.14
N TYR A 261 -11.50 -6.43 15.17
CA TYR A 261 -10.61 -5.29 14.96
C TYR A 261 -10.76 -4.73 13.55
N VAL A 262 -10.72 -5.59 12.54
CA VAL A 262 -10.90 -5.21 11.12
C VAL A 262 -12.22 -4.46 10.93
N ALA A 263 -13.33 -5.01 11.45
CA ALA A 263 -14.64 -4.36 11.36
C ALA A 263 -14.64 -2.97 12.03
N ARG A 264 -14.01 -2.81 13.18
CA ARG A 264 -13.90 -1.49 13.85
C ARG A 264 -13.08 -0.50 13.01
N VAL A 265 -11.97 -0.92 12.42
CA VAL A 265 -11.17 -0.06 11.54
C VAL A 265 -11.98 0.38 10.32
N GLN A 266 -12.66 -0.54 9.65
CA GLN A 266 -13.50 -0.25 8.49
C GLN A 266 -14.61 0.75 8.82
N VAL A 267 -15.31 0.57 9.95
CA VAL A 267 -16.34 1.50 10.43
C VAL A 267 -15.75 2.88 10.70
N LEU A 268 -14.61 2.94 11.40
CA LEU A 268 -13.94 4.20 11.73
C LEU A 268 -13.57 4.96 10.43
N ILE A 269 -12.93 4.29 9.47
CA ILE A 269 -12.53 4.92 8.21
C ILE A 269 -13.75 5.38 7.42
N ALA A 270 -14.81 4.56 7.34
CA ALA A 270 -16.04 4.91 6.65
C ALA A 270 -16.72 6.15 7.24
N GLN A 271 -16.65 6.33 8.56
CA GLN A 271 -17.20 7.50 9.27
C GLN A 271 -16.30 8.72 9.16
N GLN A 272 -14.99 8.57 9.38
CA GLN A 272 -14.07 9.68 9.54
C GLN A 272 -13.60 10.26 8.19
N ARG A 273 -13.49 9.43 7.14
CA ARG A 273 -13.04 9.90 5.83
C ARG A 273 -13.92 11.01 5.24
N PRO A 274 -15.26 10.89 5.18
CA PRO A 274 -16.12 11.98 4.69
C PRO A 274 -16.03 13.23 5.57
N ILE A 275 -15.95 13.10 6.89
CA ILE A 275 -15.82 14.24 7.81
C ILE A 275 -14.53 15.01 7.53
N LEU A 276 -13.39 14.31 7.44
CA LEU A 276 -12.10 14.94 7.14
C LEU A 276 -12.10 15.57 5.74
N ARG A 277 -12.65 14.89 4.72
CA ARG A 277 -12.77 15.42 3.36
C ARG A 277 -13.57 16.73 3.34
N ASP A 278 -14.74 16.73 3.97
CA ASP A 278 -15.65 17.87 3.95
C ASP A 278 -15.07 19.03 4.79
N GLY A 279 -14.36 18.74 5.88
CA GLY A 279 -13.61 19.72 6.64
C GLY A 279 -12.50 20.40 5.82
N LEU A 280 -11.72 19.61 5.07
CA LEU A 280 -10.70 20.16 4.17
C LEU A 280 -11.31 21.03 3.07
N ARG A 281 -12.45 20.59 2.48
CA ARG A 281 -13.19 21.39 1.47
C ARG A 281 -13.75 22.70 2.04
N ALA A 282 -14.23 22.69 3.28
CA ALA A 282 -14.71 23.88 3.98
C ALA A 282 -13.60 24.92 4.18
N LEU A 283 -12.33 24.50 4.24
CA LEU A 283 -11.16 25.38 4.25
C LEU A 283 -10.75 25.89 2.85
N GLY A 284 -11.55 25.62 1.82
CA GLY A 284 -11.29 26.04 0.44
C GLY A 284 -10.29 25.16 -0.31
N LEU A 285 -9.89 24.00 0.23
CA LEU A 285 -8.92 23.11 -0.40
C LEU A 285 -9.62 22.20 -1.41
N ARG A 286 -8.95 21.93 -2.53
CA ARG A 286 -9.38 20.90 -3.48
C ARG A 286 -9.00 19.52 -2.94
N VAL A 287 -9.98 18.64 -2.75
CA VAL A 287 -9.80 17.28 -2.23
C VAL A 287 -10.36 16.26 -3.20
N LEU A 288 -9.57 15.24 -3.55
CA LEU A 288 -10.03 14.16 -4.41
C LEU A 288 -10.94 13.18 -3.66
N ASP A 289 -11.96 12.69 -4.36
CA ASP A 289 -12.84 11.62 -3.87
C ASP A 289 -12.21 10.24 -4.12
N GLY A 290 -11.30 9.84 -3.22
CA GLY A 290 -10.71 8.50 -3.23
C GLY A 290 -11.44 7.52 -2.30
N SER A 291 -11.08 6.23 -2.32
CA SER A 291 -11.70 5.17 -1.52
C SER A 291 -10.83 4.67 -0.36
N ALA A 292 -9.55 5.03 -0.32
CA ALA A 292 -8.59 4.53 0.67
C ALA A 292 -8.74 5.19 2.06
N ASN A 293 -7.94 4.72 3.02
CA ASN A 293 -7.82 5.31 4.36
C ASN A 293 -6.95 6.60 4.38
N TYR A 294 -6.91 7.32 3.27
CA TYR A 294 -6.23 8.60 3.10
C TYR A 294 -6.94 9.45 2.05
N LEU A 295 -6.61 10.75 2.06
CA LEU A 295 -7.10 11.72 1.09
C LEU A 295 -5.91 12.42 0.42
N LEU A 296 -6.01 12.66 -0.90
CA LEU A 296 -5.10 13.53 -1.65
C LEU A 296 -5.77 14.88 -1.85
N PHE A 297 -5.05 15.97 -1.58
CA PHE A 297 -5.58 17.32 -1.69
C PHE A 297 -4.51 18.32 -2.11
N GLN A 298 -4.93 19.48 -2.62
CA GLN A 298 -4.05 20.60 -2.97
C GLN A 298 -4.08 21.68 -1.90
N ALA A 299 -2.90 22.23 -1.61
CA ALA A 299 -2.68 23.35 -0.70
C ALA A 299 -1.39 24.11 -1.08
N PRO A 300 -1.11 25.30 -0.52
CA PRO A 300 0.16 25.99 -0.75
C PRO A 300 1.37 25.12 -0.42
N GLU A 301 2.43 25.20 -1.21
CA GLU A 301 3.65 24.38 -1.04
C GLU A 301 4.32 24.53 0.33
N THR A 302 4.09 25.66 1.00
CA THR A 302 4.61 25.96 2.34
C THR A 302 3.85 25.24 3.47
N LEU A 303 2.68 24.64 3.18
CA LEU A 303 1.80 24.05 4.19
C LEU A 303 2.51 22.97 5.01
N GLY A 304 3.26 22.09 4.36
CA GLY A 304 3.95 20.99 5.02
C GLY A 304 4.90 21.45 6.13
N ASP A 305 5.71 22.48 5.86
CA ASP A 305 6.65 23.04 6.83
C ASP A 305 5.93 23.79 7.96
N ALA A 306 4.88 24.55 7.64
CA ALA A 306 4.09 25.28 8.63
C ALA A 306 3.38 24.33 9.64
N LEU A 307 2.86 23.22 9.18
CA LEU A 307 2.25 22.19 10.04
C LEU A 307 3.31 21.43 10.84
N ARG A 308 4.45 21.12 10.22
CA ARG A 308 5.56 20.41 10.88
C ARG A 308 6.07 21.19 12.10
N GLN A 309 6.14 22.51 12.02
CA GLN A 309 6.50 23.39 13.16
C GLN A 309 5.45 23.35 14.29
N ARG A 310 4.20 22.97 13.99
CA ARG A 310 3.10 22.85 14.95
C ARG A 310 2.84 21.43 15.45
N GLY A 311 3.76 20.51 15.17
CA GLY A 311 3.64 19.13 15.66
C GLY A 311 2.81 18.20 14.76
N ILE A 312 2.45 18.61 13.54
CA ILE A 312 1.67 17.80 12.59
C ILE A 312 2.51 17.50 11.35
N VAL A 313 2.52 16.23 10.93
CA VAL A 313 3.25 15.80 9.74
C VAL A 313 2.30 15.27 8.68
N LEU A 314 2.31 15.92 7.51
CA LEU A 314 1.65 15.46 6.29
C LEU A 314 2.64 14.81 5.33
N ARG A 315 2.12 14.08 4.34
CA ARG A 315 2.92 13.57 3.21
C ARG A 315 2.88 14.56 2.04
N SER A 316 3.95 15.33 1.81
CA SER A 316 4.13 16.06 0.55
C SER A 316 4.25 15.07 -0.62
N CYS A 317 3.51 15.29 -1.68
CA CYS A 317 3.45 14.42 -2.85
C CYS A 317 4.17 15.00 -4.09
N GLY A 318 4.90 16.09 -3.97
CA GLY A 318 5.63 16.71 -5.08
C GLY A 318 6.74 15.84 -5.69
N ASN A 319 7.12 14.75 -5.03
CA ASN A 319 8.06 13.78 -5.57
C ASN A 319 7.41 12.64 -6.38
N TYR A 320 6.08 12.63 -6.51
CA TYR A 320 5.39 11.67 -7.38
C TYR A 320 5.37 12.20 -8.81
N PRO A 321 5.81 11.44 -9.83
CA PRO A 321 5.65 11.84 -11.24
C PRO A 321 4.18 12.16 -11.54
N GLY A 322 3.93 13.33 -12.12
CA GLY A 322 2.58 13.82 -12.43
C GLY A 322 1.93 14.66 -11.33
N LEU A 323 2.61 14.88 -10.20
CA LEU A 323 2.21 15.83 -9.15
C LEU A 323 3.30 16.87 -8.94
N ASP A 324 2.93 18.01 -8.35
CA ASP A 324 3.84 19.08 -7.93
C ASP A 324 3.83 19.28 -6.41
N GLY A 325 4.55 20.30 -5.92
CA GLY A 325 4.70 20.60 -4.50
C GLY A 325 3.43 21.03 -3.79
N SER A 326 2.36 21.35 -4.54
CA SER A 326 1.06 21.74 -3.98
C SER A 326 0.22 20.53 -3.52
N TRP A 327 0.60 19.32 -3.90
CA TRP A 327 -0.14 18.12 -3.55
C TRP A 327 0.31 17.49 -2.24
N TYR A 328 -0.65 17.23 -1.36
CA TYR A 328 -0.46 16.58 -0.06
C TYR A 328 -1.39 15.39 0.10
N ARG A 329 -0.89 14.36 0.78
CA ARG A 329 -1.70 13.23 1.22
C ARG A 329 -1.78 13.21 2.74
N THR A 330 -3.00 13.08 3.29
CA THR A 330 -3.27 12.90 4.71
C THR A 330 -3.90 11.55 4.97
N ALA A 331 -3.44 10.83 6.00
CA ALA A 331 -4.14 9.65 6.49
C ALA A 331 -5.47 10.06 7.15
N VAL A 332 -6.45 9.17 7.11
CA VAL A 332 -7.67 9.27 7.92
C VAL A 332 -7.36 8.65 9.29
N ARG A 333 -7.52 9.45 10.36
CA ARG A 333 -7.24 9.03 11.73
C ARG A 333 -8.51 9.05 12.59
N THR A 334 -8.36 9.00 13.91
CA THR A 334 -9.49 9.12 14.85
C THR A 334 -10.13 10.52 14.76
N GLY A 335 -11.39 10.64 15.21
CA GLY A 335 -12.11 11.92 15.21
C GLY A 335 -11.32 13.05 15.89
N PRO A 336 -10.88 12.89 17.15
CA PRO A 336 -10.09 13.93 17.84
C PRO A 336 -8.80 14.34 17.09
N GLU A 337 -8.11 13.36 16.47
CA GLU A 337 -6.89 13.66 15.70
C GLU A 337 -7.22 14.42 14.41
N ASN A 338 -8.29 14.04 13.71
CA ASN A 338 -8.75 14.73 12.49
C ASN A 338 -9.22 16.16 12.82
N ASP A 339 -9.91 16.36 13.94
CA ASP A 339 -10.36 17.70 14.40
C ASP A 339 -9.16 18.60 14.70
N GLU A 340 -8.11 18.06 15.34
CA GLU A 340 -6.87 18.83 15.60
C GLU A 340 -6.16 19.20 14.29
N LEU A 341 -6.11 18.28 13.30
CA LEU A 341 -5.58 18.61 11.97
C LEU A 341 -6.36 19.75 11.33
N LEU A 342 -7.70 19.66 11.29
CA LEU A 342 -8.54 20.68 10.65
C LEU A 342 -8.44 22.03 11.34
N LYS A 343 -8.38 22.06 12.67
CA LYS A 343 -8.18 23.27 13.46
C LYS A 343 -6.83 23.92 13.13
N THR A 344 -5.74 23.14 13.15
CA THR A 344 -4.40 23.66 12.86
C THR A 344 -4.28 24.12 11.41
N LEU A 345 -4.93 23.44 10.46
CA LEU A 345 -5.01 23.89 9.06
C LEU A 345 -5.71 25.24 8.94
N ALA A 346 -6.84 25.44 9.64
CA ALA A 346 -7.54 26.73 9.62
C ALA A 346 -6.65 27.88 10.11
N GLU A 347 -5.84 27.64 11.16
CA GLU A 347 -4.89 28.64 11.69
C GLU A 347 -3.71 28.95 10.75
N VAL A 348 -3.27 27.95 9.97
CA VAL A 348 -2.14 28.09 9.04
C VAL A 348 -2.56 28.76 7.74
N LEU A 349 -3.80 28.53 7.29
CA LEU A 349 -4.33 29.02 6.02
C LEU A 349 -4.97 30.42 6.14
N ALA A 350 -5.27 30.89 7.39
CA ALA A 350 -5.76 32.24 7.66
C ALA A 350 -4.69 33.31 7.43
#